data_e4fca64293e41efb32cc3e963f529a69
#
_entry.id   e4fca64293e41efb32cc3e963f529a69
#
_cell.length_a   1.000
_cell.length_b   1.000
_cell.length_c   1.000
_cell.angle_alpha   90.00
_cell.angle_beta   90.00
_cell.angle_gamma   90.00
#
_symmetry.space_group_name_H-M   'P 1'
#
loop_
_entity.id
_entity.type
_entity.pdbx_description
1 polymer ?
#
loop_
_entity_poly.entity_id
_entity_poly.type
_entity_poly.pdbx_seq_one_letter_code
_entity_poly.pdbx_strand_id
1 'polypeptide(L)'
;MSYFLSLFASAFVVFAAIDVFAITYIITPLYRSKVPEILASKFALLPALSFYTIYIAGIVYFAIMPALKSGSVLSAFVNGALLGAFAYATFTLTNMAILKNWPISIAVSDILWGALLTGMVGALVVWFFK
;
A
#
# COMPACT_ATOMS: atom_id res chain seq x y z
N MET A 1 16.57 13.43 -10.83
CA MET A 1 16.79 12.90 -9.48
C MET A 1 16.00 13.67 -8.41
N SER A 2 16.16 15.00 -8.36
CA SER A 2 15.41 15.79 -7.37
C SER A 2 13.90 15.71 -7.57
N TYR A 3 13.45 15.62 -8.82
CA TYR A 3 12.02 15.47 -9.10
C TYR A 3 11.49 14.14 -8.57
N PHE A 4 12.25 13.06 -8.79
CA PHE A 4 11.87 11.76 -8.21
C PHE A 4 11.79 11.86 -6.68
N LEU A 5 12.75 12.53 -6.05
CA LEU A 5 12.74 12.69 -4.58
C LEU A 5 11.53 13.48 -4.10
N SER A 6 11.11 14.51 -4.85
CA SER A 6 9.89 15.26 -4.51
C SER A 6 8.66 14.38 -4.59
N LEU A 7 8.54 13.58 -5.64
CA LEU A 7 7.42 12.64 -5.80
C LEU A 7 7.46 11.58 -4.70
N PHE A 8 8.65 11.07 -4.41
CA PHE A 8 8.81 10.05 -3.36
C PHE A 8 8.40 10.61 -1.99
N ALA A 9 8.89 11.80 -1.64
CA ALA A 9 8.58 12.40 -0.36
C ALA A 9 7.08 12.66 -0.22
N SER A 10 6.44 13.17 -1.27
CA SER A 10 5.01 13.44 -1.27
C SER A 10 4.21 12.14 -1.15
N ALA A 11 4.59 11.12 -1.91
CA ALA A 11 3.94 9.82 -1.85
C ALA A 11 4.14 9.17 -0.48
N PHE A 12 5.32 9.32 0.10
CA PHE A 12 5.60 8.78 1.44
C PHE A 12 4.69 9.40 2.49
N VAL A 13 4.54 10.71 2.48
CA VAL A 13 3.69 11.41 3.44
C VAL A 13 2.23 10.98 3.28
N VAL A 14 1.72 10.96 2.05
CA VAL A 14 0.33 10.57 1.78
C VAL A 14 0.10 9.11 2.17
N PHE A 15 1.00 8.23 1.75
CA PHE A 15 0.89 6.80 2.06
C PHE A 15 0.91 6.57 3.57
N ALA A 16 1.87 7.18 4.27
CA ALA A 16 2.01 7.00 5.71
C ALA A 16 0.78 7.52 6.46
N ALA A 17 0.27 8.68 6.07
CA ALA A 17 -0.90 9.25 6.73
C ALA A 17 -2.12 8.33 6.60
N ILE A 18 -2.38 7.83 5.41
CA ILE A 18 -3.53 6.97 5.16
C ILE A 18 -3.32 5.60 5.83
N ASP A 19 -2.14 5.02 5.65
CA ASP A 19 -1.88 3.66 6.09
C ASP A 19 -1.77 3.55 7.60
N VAL A 20 -1.13 4.51 8.26
CA VAL A 20 -1.04 4.49 9.73
C VAL A 20 -2.42 4.61 10.35
N PHE A 21 -3.28 5.47 9.80
CA PHE A 21 -4.65 5.57 10.25
C PHE A 21 -5.38 4.22 10.09
N ALA A 22 -5.25 3.61 8.90
CA ALA A 22 -5.91 2.35 8.62
C ALA A 22 -5.37 1.21 9.48
N ILE A 23 -4.05 1.14 9.66
CA ILE A 23 -3.44 0.11 10.52
C ILE A 23 -3.99 0.23 11.94
N THR A 24 -4.04 1.45 12.46
CA THR A 24 -4.45 1.67 13.85
C THR A 24 -5.92 1.34 14.08
N TYR A 25 -6.81 1.79 13.19
CA TYR A 25 -8.25 1.77 13.47
C TYR A 25 -9.01 0.68 12.71
N ILE A 26 -8.43 0.08 11.68
CA ILE A 26 -9.13 -0.89 10.84
C ILE A 26 -8.39 -2.21 10.77
N ILE A 27 -7.12 -2.18 10.33
CA ILE A 27 -6.37 -3.39 9.99
C ILE A 27 -5.97 -4.16 11.24
N THR A 28 -5.32 -3.52 12.20
CA THR A 28 -4.90 -4.19 13.42
C THR A 28 -6.08 -4.76 14.20
N PRO A 29 -7.19 -4.02 14.40
CA PRO A 29 -8.36 -4.62 15.03
C PRO A 29 -8.91 -5.81 14.26
N LEU A 30 -8.95 -5.75 12.92
CA LEU A 30 -9.42 -6.87 12.11
C LEU A 30 -8.51 -8.09 12.28
N TYR A 31 -7.20 -7.91 12.18
CA TYR A 31 -6.24 -9.00 12.36
C TYR A 31 -6.31 -9.56 13.76
N ARG A 32 -6.46 -8.71 14.77
CA ARG A 32 -6.56 -9.16 16.15
C ARG A 32 -7.80 -10.02 16.38
N SER A 33 -8.88 -9.73 15.68
CA SER A 33 -10.11 -10.52 15.81
C SER A 33 -10.02 -11.85 15.06
N LYS A 34 -9.22 -11.93 13.99
CA LYS A 34 -9.17 -13.11 13.13
C LYS A 34 -7.94 -13.98 13.34
N VAL A 35 -6.79 -13.37 13.57
CA VAL A 35 -5.52 -14.09 13.69
C VAL A 35 -4.67 -13.54 14.84
N PRO A 36 -5.22 -13.47 16.07
CA PRO A 36 -4.52 -12.82 17.18
C PRO A 36 -3.22 -13.52 17.56
N GLU A 37 -3.12 -14.82 17.34
CA GLU A 37 -1.96 -15.62 17.75
C GLU A 37 -0.71 -15.31 16.96
N ILE A 38 -0.82 -14.68 15.79
CA ILE A 38 0.35 -14.35 14.97
C ILE A 38 0.75 -12.88 15.06
N LEU A 39 -0.02 -12.05 15.77
CA LEU A 39 0.33 -10.64 15.91
C LEU A 39 1.46 -10.46 16.90
N ALA A 40 2.47 -9.64 16.52
CA ALA A 40 3.56 -9.28 17.41
C ALA A 40 3.06 -8.37 18.53
N SER A 41 3.69 -8.45 19.70
CA SER A 41 3.34 -7.59 20.83
C SER A 41 3.81 -6.16 20.60
N LYS A 42 4.87 -5.97 19.80
CA LYS A 42 5.40 -4.67 19.47
C LYS A 42 5.53 -4.51 17.96
N PHE A 43 5.25 -3.31 17.47
CA PHE A 43 5.40 -2.98 16.06
C PHE A 43 6.89 -2.97 15.69
N ALA A 44 7.28 -3.72 14.67
CA ALA A 44 8.67 -3.78 14.22
C ALA A 44 8.92 -2.66 13.22
N LEU A 45 9.58 -1.60 13.67
CA LEU A 45 9.74 -0.39 12.86
C LEU A 45 10.65 -0.60 11.66
N LEU A 46 11.75 -1.34 11.81
CA LEU A 46 12.72 -1.50 10.71
C LEU A 46 12.12 -2.20 9.49
N PRO A 47 11.44 -3.35 9.62
CA PRO A 47 10.78 -3.95 8.46
C PRO A 47 9.70 -3.04 7.85
N ALA A 48 8.96 -2.30 8.67
CA ALA A 48 7.93 -1.41 8.18
C ALA A 48 8.52 -0.26 7.35
N LEU A 49 9.58 0.37 7.83
CA LEU A 49 10.24 1.43 7.08
C LEU A 49 10.89 0.91 5.81
N SER A 50 11.45 -0.30 5.86
CA SER A 50 12.02 -0.94 4.67
C SER A 50 10.94 -1.18 3.62
N PHE A 51 9.80 -1.71 4.03
CA PHE A 51 8.67 -1.92 3.12
C PHE A 51 8.20 -0.60 2.53
N TYR A 52 8.00 0.41 3.37
CA TYR A 52 7.53 1.72 2.90
C TYR A 52 8.49 2.30 1.85
N THR A 53 9.80 2.26 2.14
CA THR A 53 10.80 2.82 1.23
C THR A 53 10.75 2.13 -0.13
N ILE A 54 10.78 0.80 -0.13
CA ILE A 54 10.81 0.02 -1.37
C ILE A 54 9.49 0.16 -2.12
N TYR A 55 8.37 0.03 -1.43
CA TYR A 55 7.07 0.01 -2.07
C TYR A 55 6.71 1.38 -2.64
N ILE A 56 6.99 2.46 -1.89
CA ILE A 56 6.68 3.81 -2.34
C ILE A 56 7.54 4.19 -3.54
N ALA A 57 8.81 3.75 -3.58
CA ALA A 57 9.62 3.91 -4.79
C ALA A 57 8.96 3.22 -5.99
N GLY A 58 8.40 2.04 -5.78
CA GLY A 58 7.64 1.34 -6.81
C GLY A 58 6.40 2.09 -7.25
N ILE A 59 5.67 2.67 -6.32
CA ILE A 59 4.48 3.48 -6.64
C ILE A 59 4.87 4.67 -7.53
N VAL A 60 5.95 5.36 -7.17
CA VAL A 60 6.42 6.50 -7.97
C VAL A 60 6.79 6.05 -9.38
N TYR A 61 7.53 4.96 -9.50
CA TYR A 61 8.03 4.50 -10.79
C TYR A 61 6.90 3.95 -11.67
N PHE A 62 6.03 3.11 -11.12
CA PHE A 62 5.05 2.37 -11.92
C PHE A 62 3.70 3.09 -12.05
N ALA A 63 3.32 3.90 -11.09
CA ALA A 63 2.00 4.52 -11.09
C ALA A 63 2.05 6.03 -11.33
N ILE A 64 2.95 6.73 -10.64
CA ILE A 64 2.95 8.20 -10.64
C ILE A 64 3.65 8.75 -11.87
N MET A 65 4.88 8.33 -12.12
CA MET A 65 5.65 8.90 -13.24
C MET A 65 4.98 8.69 -14.60
N PRO A 66 4.48 7.49 -14.92
CA PRO A 66 3.78 7.32 -16.21
C PRO A 66 2.53 8.19 -16.33
N ALA A 67 1.78 8.31 -15.23
CA ALA A 67 0.56 9.12 -15.23
C ALA A 67 0.85 10.61 -15.37
N LEU A 68 1.96 11.10 -14.82
CA LEU A 68 2.34 12.50 -14.98
C LEU A 68 2.67 12.85 -16.41
N LYS A 69 3.20 11.91 -17.20
CA LYS A 69 3.47 12.14 -18.61
C LYS A 69 2.20 12.42 -19.39
N SER A 70 1.11 11.76 -19.05
CA SER A 70 -0.19 11.94 -19.70
C SER A 70 -1.05 12.98 -18.99
N GLY A 71 -0.68 13.41 -17.78
CA GLY A 71 -1.47 14.31 -16.97
C GLY A 71 -2.76 13.72 -16.46
N SER A 72 -2.88 12.40 -16.41
CA SER A 72 -4.13 11.71 -16.08
C SER A 72 -4.13 11.19 -14.64
N VAL A 73 -4.95 11.80 -13.79
CA VAL A 73 -5.18 11.33 -12.43
C VAL A 73 -5.80 9.93 -12.45
N LEU A 74 -6.70 9.67 -13.40
CA LEU A 74 -7.32 8.36 -13.52
C LEU A 74 -6.29 7.28 -13.84
N SER A 75 -5.32 7.57 -14.73
CA SER A 75 -4.24 6.62 -15.01
C SER A 75 -3.43 6.31 -13.76
N ALA A 76 -3.16 7.32 -12.93
CA ALA A 76 -2.44 7.11 -11.68
C ALA A 76 -3.23 6.20 -10.75
N PHE A 77 -4.53 6.41 -10.65
CA PHE A 77 -5.37 5.56 -9.81
C PHE A 77 -5.39 4.12 -10.32
N VAL A 78 -5.62 3.92 -11.61
CA VAL A 78 -5.70 2.58 -12.19
C VAL A 78 -4.37 1.85 -12.05
N ASN A 79 -3.26 2.51 -12.40
CA ASN A 79 -1.94 1.91 -12.28
C ASN A 79 -1.62 1.57 -10.82
N GLY A 80 -1.94 2.48 -9.92
CA GLY A 80 -1.73 2.25 -8.49
C GLY A 80 -2.61 1.13 -7.95
N ALA A 81 -3.88 1.10 -8.35
CA ALA A 81 -4.80 0.05 -7.90
C ALA A 81 -4.34 -1.33 -8.38
N LEU A 82 -3.88 -1.44 -9.62
CA LEU A 82 -3.36 -2.71 -10.13
C LEU A 82 -2.09 -3.11 -9.41
N LEU A 83 -1.16 -2.19 -9.22
CA LEU A 83 0.07 -2.48 -8.48
C LEU A 83 -0.25 -2.94 -7.05
N GLY A 84 -1.14 -2.23 -6.39
CA GLY A 84 -1.54 -2.57 -5.02
C GLY A 84 -2.24 -3.90 -4.93
N ALA A 85 -3.14 -4.20 -5.88
CA ALA A 85 -3.84 -5.48 -5.92
C ALA A 85 -2.84 -6.63 -6.07
N PHE A 86 -1.89 -6.50 -6.99
CA PHE A 86 -0.89 -7.55 -7.23
C PHE A 86 0.04 -7.71 -6.03
N ALA A 87 0.52 -6.61 -5.46
CA ALA A 87 1.44 -6.68 -4.33
C ALA A 87 0.78 -7.31 -3.11
N TYR A 88 -0.43 -6.89 -2.79
CA TYR A 88 -1.12 -7.38 -1.60
C TYR A 88 -1.68 -8.79 -1.82
N ALA A 89 -2.07 -9.13 -3.05
CA ALA A 89 -2.44 -10.50 -3.37
C ALA A 89 -1.26 -11.46 -3.21
N THR A 90 -0.07 -11.04 -3.65
CA THR A 90 1.15 -11.83 -3.48
C THR A 90 1.40 -12.11 -2.01
N PHE A 91 1.27 -11.11 -1.15
CA PHE A 91 1.45 -11.27 0.29
C PHE A 91 0.38 -12.19 0.90
N THR A 92 -0.88 -11.85 0.72
CA THR A 92 -1.96 -12.51 1.48
C THR A 92 -2.26 -13.92 0.96
N LEU A 93 -2.17 -14.14 -0.36
CA LEU A 93 -2.41 -15.47 -0.91
C LEU A 93 -1.24 -16.41 -0.60
N THR A 94 -0.01 -15.90 -0.57
CA THR A 94 1.13 -16.69 -0.12
C THR A 94 0.96 -17.08 1.35
N ASN A 95 0.54 -16.13 2.20
CA ASN A 95 0.27 -16.44 3.60
C ASN A 95 -0.81 -17.50 3.74
N MET A 96 -1.88 -17.41 2.94
CA MET A 96 -2.94 -18.40 2.95
C MET A 96 -2.43 -19.78 2.56
N ALA A 97 -1.45 -19.84 1.64
CA ALA A 97 -0.90 -21.10 1.17
C ALA A 97 0.00 -21.76 2.21
N ILE A 98 0.74 -20.98 3.01
CA ILE A 98 1.79 -21.54 3.89
C ILE A 98 1.48 -21.44 5.37
N LEU A 99 0.51 -20.65 5.78
CA LEU A 99 0.16 -20.48 7.20
C LEU A 99 -1.16 -21.18 7.51
N LYS A 100 -1.27 -21.70 8.73
CA LYS A 100 -2.52 -22.28 9.18
C LYS A 100 -3.53 -21.18 9.48
N ASN A 101 -4.79 -21.45 9.13
CA ASN A 101 -5.91 -20.61 9.56
C ASN A 101 -5.83 -19.14 9.09
N TRP A 102 -5.26 -18.91 7.91
CA TRP A 102 -5.29 -17.56 7.31
C TRP A 102 -6.65 -17.36 6.65
N PRO A 103 -7.55 -16.54 7.22
CA PRO A 103 -8.94 -16.46 6.75
C PRO A 103 -9.05 -15.82 5.37
N ILE A 104 -10.02 -16.28 4.59
CA ILE A 104 -10.30 -15.66 3.30
C ILE A 104 -10.77 -14.21 3.45
N SER A 105 -11.45 -13.89 4.56
CA SER A 105 -11.87 -12.51 4.84
C SER A 105 -10.66 -11.57 4.94
N ILE A 106 -9.57 -12.01 5.58
CA ILE A 106 -8.34 -11.25 5.64
C ILE A 106 -7.73 -11.10 4.25
N ALA A 107 -7.69 -12.18 3.47
CA ALA A 107 -7.10 -12.15 2.13
C ALA A 107 -7.83 -11.15 1.23
N VAL A 108 -9.15 -11.20 1.22
CA VAL A 108 -9.96 -10.27 0.41
C VAL A 108 -9.76 -8.83 0.88
N SER A 109 -9.77 -8.61 2.20
CA SER A 109 -9.56 -7.28 2.76
C SER A 109 -8.19 -6.72 2.39
N ASP A 110 -7.15 -7.54 2.45
CA ASP A 110 -5.79 -7.12 2.09
C ASP A 110 -5.71 -6.67 0.65
N ILE A 111 -6.27 -7.45 -0.27
CA ILE A 111 -6.22 -7.13 -1.71
C ILE A 111 -6.98 -5.84 -2.00
N LEU A 112 -8.19 -5.73 -1.47
CA LEU A 112 -9.00 -4.53 -1.67
C LEU A 112 -8.34 -3.30 -1.07
N TRP A 113 -7.79 -3.42 0.12
CA TRP A 113 -7.10 -2.31 0.77
C TRP A 113 -5.85 -1.91 -0.01
N GLY A 114 -5.05 -2.88 -0.44
CA GLY A 114 -3.84 -2.59 -1.22
C GLY A 114 -4.16 -1.85 -2.51
N ALA A 115 -5.21 -2.28 -3.22
CA ALA A 115 -5.64 -1.62 -4.44
C ALA A 115 -6.11 -0.19 -4.16
N LEU A 116 -6.95 0.00 -3.15
CA LEU A 116 -7.51 1.30 -2.81
C LEU A 116 -6.43 2.26 -2.32
N LEU A 117 -5.59 1.82 -1.38
CA LEU A 117 -4.52 2.63 -0.82
C LEU A 117 -3.57 3.12 -1.91
N THR A 118 -3.06 2.19 -2.70
CA THR A 118 -2.06 2.51 -3.72
C THR A 118 -2.65 3.36 -4.82
N GLY A 119 -3.89 3.07 -5.22
CA GLY A 119 -4.60 3.90 -6.19
C GLY A 119 -4.81 5.32 -5.70
N MET A 120 -5.23 5.48 -4.44
CA MET A 120 -5.44 6.81 -3.86
C MET A 120 -4.13 7.59 -3.75
N VAL A 121 -3.06 6.96 -3.31
CA VAL A 121 -1.76 7.62 -3.21
C VAL A 121 -1.30 8.12 -4.57
N GLY A 122 -1.37 7.24 -5.57
CA GLY A 122 -1.00 7.62 -6.94
C GLY A 122 -1.83 8.79 -7.45
N ALA A 123 -3.15 8.70 -7.29
CA ALA A 123 -4.06 9.74 -7.78
C ALA A 123 -3.81 11.08 -7.09
N LEU A 124 -3.66 11.08 -5.77
CA LEU A 124 -3.47 12.32 -5.01
C LEU A 124 -2.15 13.01 -5.38
N VAL A 125 -1.07 12.23 -5.49
CA VAL A 125 0.23 12.80 -5.84
C VAL A 125 0.20 13.37 -7.25
N VAL A 126 -0.36 12.64 -8.21
CA VAL A 126 -0.45 13.13 -9.59
C VAL A 126 -1.34 14.37 -9.66
N TRP A 127 -2.45 14.37 -8.95
CA TRP A 127 -3.33 15.53 -8.91
C TRP A 127 -2.59 16.77 -8.41
N PHE A 128 -1.76 16.60 -7.40
CA PHE A 128 -1.02 17.71 -6.80
C PHE A 128 0.08 18.22 -7.74
N PHE A 129 0.75 17.33 -8.47
CA PHE A 129 1.92 17.69 -9.26
C PHE A 129 1.64 17.98 -10.73
N LYS A 130 0.46 17.63 -11.24
CA LYS A 130 0.17 17.84 -12.67
C LYS A 130 -0.08 19.29 -13.04
#